data_bf50e3889bb901776118dd7e086a735b
#
_entry.id   bf50e3889bb901776118dd7e086a735b
#
_cell.length_a   1.000
_cell.length_b   1.000
_cell.length_c   1.000
_cell.angle_alpha   90.00
_cell.angle_beta   90.00
_cell.angle_gamma   90.00
#
_symmetry.space_group_name_H-M   'P 1'
#
loop_
_entity.id
_entity.type
_entity.pdbx_description
1 polymer ?
#
loop_
_entity_poly.entity_id
_entity_poly.type
_entity_poly.pdbx_seq_one_letter_code
_entity_poly.pdbx_strand_id
1 'polypeptide(L)'
;SDRTSEDFVWFVAVDKKKVIGFIPVEEKKKEYVINNYYIESNNEDTLKLLLEKVISETNTSKELTSVTFMEHSSLFKDLGFSEEKIWTRYVKMKKDR
;
A
#
# COMPACT_ATOMS: atom_id res chain seq x y z
N SER A 1 12.39 -12.91 15.94
CA SER A 1 11.14 -13.18 16.61
C SER A 1 10.01 -13.33 15.60
N ASP A 2 8.98 -13.98 16.01
CA ASP A 2 7.85 -14.24 15.15
C ASP A 2 7.05 -12.99 14.87
N ARG A 3 6.63 -12.85 13.64
CA ARG A 3 5.68 -11.82 13.26
C ARG A 3 4.28 -12.24 13.66
N THR A 4 3.54 -11.32 14.20
CA THR A 4 2.16 -11.58 14.58
C THR A 4 1.24 -10.64 13.83
N SER A 5 -0.06 -10.91 13.91
CA SER A 5 -1.05 -10.01 13.30
C SER A 5 -1.03 -8.62 13.91
N GLU A 6 -0.41 -8.45 15.10
CA GLU A 6 -0.28 -7.15 15.75
C GLU A 6 0.67 -6.22 15.01
N ASP A 7 1.58 -6.78 14.19
CA ASP A 7 2.50 -5.98 13.40
C ASP A 7 1.86 -5.42 12.13
N PHE A 8 0.62 -5.79 11.87
CA PHE A 8 -0.09 -5.36 10.67
C PHE A 8 -1.29 -4.49 11.02
N VAL A 9 -1.49 -3.45 10.20
CA VAL A 9 -2.73 -2.68 10.18
C VAL A 9 -3.37 -2.90 8.82
N TRP A 10 -4.64 -3.27 8.83
CA TRP A 10 -5.39 -3.55 7.61
C TRP A 10 -6.28 -2.37 7.26
N PHE A 11 -6.12 -1.85 6.04
CA PHE A 11 -7.00 -0.83 5.50
C PHE A 11 -7.95 -1.54 4.54
N VAL A 12 -9.25 -1.43 4.78
CA VAL A 12 -10.25 -2.24 4.09
C VAL A 12 -11.31 -1.33 3.48
N ALA A 13 -11.63 -1.56 2.22
CA ALA A 13 -12.73 -0.90 1.55
C ALA A 13 -13.91 -1.85 1.44
N VAL A 14 -15.09 -1.38 1.86
CA VAL A 14 -16.30 -2.18 1.86
C VAL A 14 -17.38 -1.44 1.08
N ASP A 15 -18.06 -2.16 0.20
CA ASP A 15 -19.21 -1.65 -0.54
C ASP A 15 -20.36 -2.65 -0.39
N LYS A 16 -21.50 -2.19 0.14
CA LYS A 16 -22.70 -3.02 0.30
C LYS A 16 -22.39 -4.35 1.01
N LYS A 17 -21.67 -4.25 2.14
CA LYS A 17 -21.28 -5.40 2.99
C LYS A 17 -20.29 -6.34 2.33
N LYS A 18 -19.70 -5.96 1.21
CA LYS A 18 -18.71 -6.76 0.51
C LYS A 18 -17.36 -6.06 0.57
N VAL A 19 -16.29 -6.81 0.88
CA VAL A 19 -14.93 -6.27 0.83
C VAL A 19 -14.53 -6.16 -0.64
N ILE A 20 -14.23 -4.94 -1.08
CA ILE A 20 -13.83 -4.66 -2.46
C ILE A 20 -12.35 -4.34 -2.60
N GLY A 21 -11.65 -4.25 -1.49
CA GLY A 21 -10.21 -4.06 -1.52
C GLY A 21 -9.63 -4.01 -0.13
N PHE A 22 -8.33 -4.27 -0.03
CA PHE A 22 -7.62 -4.12 1.24
C PHE A 22 -6.13 -3.89 1.00
N ILE A 23 -5.53 -3.17 1.93
CA ILE A 23 -4.09 -2.95 1.97
C ILE A 23 -3.61 -3.33 3.36
N PRO A 24 -2.89 -4.46 3.51
CA PRO A 24 -2.22 -4.77 4.77
C PRO A 24 -0.91 -3.97 4.83
N VAL A 25 -0.71 -3.27 5.93
CA VAL A 25 0.50 -2.48 6.15
C VAL A 25 1.25 -3.08 7.32
N GLU A 26 2.44 -3.55 7.06
CA GLU A 26 3.30 -4.08 8.11
C GLU A 26 4.12 -2.94 8.70
N GLU A 27 4.04 -2.77 10.02
CA GLU A 27 4.86 -1.77 10.70
C GLU A 27 6.15 -2.42 11.18
N LYS A 28 7.27 -1.88 10.72
CA LYS A 28 8.61 -2.25 11.17
C LYS A 28 9.22 -1.07 11.93
N LYS A 29 10.42 -1.27 12.46
CA LYS A 29 11.04 -0.24 13.28
C LYS A 29 11.21 1.08 12.54
N LYS A 30 11.66 1.03 11.30
CA LYS A 30 11.99 2.24 10.53
C LYS A 30 11.11 2.47 9.32
N GLU A 31 10.21 1.53 9.02
CA GLU A 31 9.40 1.63 7.82
C GLU A 31 8.06 0.93 7.97
N TYR A 32 7.11 1.36 7.15
CA TYR A 32 5.89 0.62 6.88
C TYR A 32 6.04 -0.03 5.52
N VAL A 33 5.56 -1.28 5.40
CA VAL A 33 5.66 -2.02 4.14
C VAL A 33 4.28 -2.47 3.70
N ILE A 34 3.92 -2.12 2.48
CA ILE A 34 2.72 -2.63 1.81
C ILE A 34 3.15 -3.79 0.93
N ASN A 35 2.48 -4.93 1.11
CA ASN A 35 2.72 -6.10 0.29
C ASN A 35 1.43 -6.89 0.20
N ASN A 36 1.17 -7.51 -0.97
CA ASN A 36 0.01 -8.40 -1.17
C ASN A 36 -1.34 -7.69 -0.97
N TYR A 37 -1.47 -6.45 -1.43
CA TYR A 37 -2.76 -5.76 -1.39
C TYR A 37 -3.70 -6.33 -2.48
N TYR A 38 -5.00 -6.13 -2.29
CA TYR A 38 -6.02 -6.61 -3.21
C TYR A 38 -7.00 -5.50 -3.56
N ILE A 39 -7.29 -5.34 -4.85
CA ILE A 39 -8.29 -4.39 -5.33
C ILE A 39 -9.19 -5.11 -6.34
N GLU A 40 -10.48 -5.22 -6.00
CA GLU A 40 -11.44 -5.87 -6.87
C GLU A 40 -11.50 -5.16 -8.22
N SER A 41 -11.44 -5.94 -9.29
CA SER A 41 -11.53 -5.45 -10.67
C SER A 41 -10.49 -4.36 -10.99
N ASN A 42 -9.37 -4.33 -10.27
CA ASN A 42 -8.33 -3.29 -10.44
C ASN A 42 -8.89 -1.88 -10.39
N ASN A 43 -9.93 -1.64 -9.60
CA ASN A 43 -10.58 -0.34 -9.52
C ASN A 43 -9.62 0.68 -8.89
N GLU A 44 -9.11 1.59 -9.71
CA GLU A 44 -8.11 2.55 -9.26
C GLU A 44 -8.66 3.59 -8.29
N ASP A 45 -9.95 3.88 -8.36
CA ASP A 45 -10.57 4.79 -7.38
C ASP A 45 -10.54 4.17 -5.99
N THR A 46 -10.81 2.88 -5.88
CA THR A 46 -10.73 2.17 -4.60
C THR A 46 -9.29 2.16 -4.09
N LEU A 47 -8.33 1.86 -4.96
CA LEU A 47 -6.92 1.85 -4.57
C LEU A 47 -6.48 3.23 -4.10
N LYS A 48 -6.87 4.27 -4.81
CA LYS A 48 -6.50 5.64 -4.44
C LYS A 48 -7.03 6.01 -3.06
N LEU A 49 -8.30 5.70 -2.79
CA LEU A 49 -8.90 5.99 -1.48
C LEU A 49 -8.15 5.27 -0.36
N LEU A 50 -7.88 3.98 -0.54
CA LEU A 50 -7.16 3.20 0.46
C LEU A 50 -5.75 3.71 0.66
N LEU A 51 -5.05 4.01 -0.43
CA LEU A 51 -3.66 4.46 -0.35
C LEU A 51 -3.56 5.84 0.30
N GLU A 52 -4.48 6.74 0.00
CA GLU A 52 -4.54 8.04 0.67
C GLU A 52 -4.72 7.88 2.17
N LYS A 53 -5.56 6.92 2.57
CA LYS A 53 -5.78 6.63 3.99
C LYS A 53 -4.51 6.11 4.65
N VAL A 54 -3.81 5.19 3.99
CA VAL A 54 -2.52 4.67 4.48
C VAL A 54 -1.54 5.81 4.67
N ILE A 55 -1.42 6.68 3.68
CA ILE A 55 -0.49 7.81 3.75
C ILE A 55 -0.84 8.72 4.92
N SER A 56 -2.12 9.01 5.11
CA SER A 56 -2.55 9.94 6.16
C SER A 56 -2.41 9.37 7.57
N GLU A 57 -2.46 8.04 7.71
CA GLU A 57 -2.45 7.40 9.03
C GLU A 57 -1.12 6.77 9.42
N THR A 58 -0.11 6.85 8.56
CA THR A 58 1.22 6.37 8.90
C THR A 58 2.12 7.52 9.30
N ASN A 59 3.04 7.25 10.23
CA ASN A 59 3.96 8.25 10.77
C ASN A 59 4.94 8.70 9.69
N THR A 60 4.97 10.00 9.39
CA THR A 60 5.81 10.55 8.34
C THR A 60 7.31 10.48 8.65
N SER A 61 7.68 10.20 9.91
CA SER A 61 9.09 10.04 10.26
C SER A 61 9.64 8.66 9.85
N LYS A 62 8.76 7.74 9.45
CA LYS A 62 9.14 6.42 8.95
C LYS A 62 8.99 6.37 7.44
N GLU A 63 9.76 5.49 6.81
CA GLU A 63 9.60 5.22 5.38
C GLU A 63 8.30 4.46 5.13
N LEU A 64 7.74 4.63 3.94
CA LEU A 64 6.59 3.86 3.47
C LEU A 64 6.96 3.30 2.11
N THR A 65 7.02 1.97 2.02
CA THR A 65 7.35 1.28 0.78
C THR A 65 6.22 0.35 0.38
N SER A 66 6.17 0.01 -0.89
CA SER A 66 5.14 -0.87 -1.43
C SER A 66 5.71 -1.72 -2.54
N VAL A 67 5.40 -3.02 -2.51
CA VAL A 67 5.57 -3.87 -3.68
C VAL A 67 4.25 -3.77 -4.45
N THR A 68 4.31 -3.08 -5.57
CA THR A 68 3.15 -2.58 -6.29
C THR A 68 3.02 -3.32 -7.62
N PHE A 69 1.79 -3.67 -8.01
CA PHE A 69 1.58 -4.17 -9.37
C PHE A 69 1.98 -3.11 -10.38
N MET A 70 2.65 -3.53 -11.45
CA MET A 70 3.17 -2.62 -12.49
C MET A 70 2.06 -1.70 -13.01
N GLU A 71 0.87 -2.23 -13.23
CA GLU A 71 -0.25 -1.46 -13.78
C GLU A 71 -0.75 -0.37 -12.83
N HIS A 72 -0.36 -0.41 -11.56
CA HIS A 72 -0.74 0.61 -10.58
C HIS A 72 0.37 1.63 -10.35
N SER A 73 1.52 1.50 -11.00
CA SER A 73 2.68 2.35 -10.71
C SER A 73 2.40 3.83 -10.93
N SER A 74 1.62 4.18 -11.96
CA SER A 74 1.28 5.58 -12.22
C SER A 74 0.49 6.19 -11.08
N LEU A 75 -0.45 5.44 -10.51
CA LEU A 75 -1.24 5.92 -9.39
C LEU A 75 -0.37 6.18 -8.17
N PHE A 76 0.55 5.25 -7.87
CA PHE A 76 1.49 5.46 -6.77
C PHE A 76 2.36 6.69 -7.00
N LYS A 77 2.84 6.90 -8.23
CA LYS A 77 3.63 8.10 -8.55
C LYS A 77 2.81 9.37 -8.34
N ASP A 78 1.54 9.36 -8.76
CA ASP A 78 0.65 10.51 -8.58
C ASP A 78 0.47 10.84 -7.10
N LEU A 79 0.59 9.87 -6.22
CA LEU A 79 0.48 10.07 -4.79
C LEU A 79 1.84 10.27 -4.10
N GLY A 80 2.88 10.52 -4.88
CA GLY A 80 4.17 10.93 -4.34
C GLY A 80 5.15 9.79 -4.07
N PHE A 81 4.97 8.65 -4.71
CA PHE A 81 5.94 7.55 -4.63
C PHE A 81 6.92 7.60 -5.80
N SER A 82 8.12 7.10 -5.56
CA SER A 82 9.15 6.94 -6.58
C SER A 82 9.52 5.47 -6.72
N GLU A 83 9.91 5.07 -7.93
CA GLU A 83 10.35 3.70 -8.19
C GLU A 83 11.72 3.45 -7.61
N GLU A 84 11.88 2.35 -6.87
CA GLU A 84 13.18 1.92 -6.37
C GLU A 84 13.72 0.72 -7.12
N LYS A 85 12.85 -0.21 -7.50
CA LYS A 85 13.25 -1.43 -8.21
C LYS A 85 12.10 -1.89 -9.08
N ILE A 86 12.42 -2.31 -10.30
CA ILE A 86 11.42 -2.74 -11.28
C ILE A 86 11.65 -4.21 -11.59
N TRP A 87 10.60 -5.01 -11.46
CA TRP A 87 10.57 -6.39 -11.94
C TRP A 87 9.59 -6.48 -13.11
N THR A 88 9.35 -7.67 -13.61
CA THR A 88 8.46 -7.83 -14.77
C THR A 88 7.02 -7.39 -14.47
N ARG A 89 6.48 -7.79 -13.31
CA ARG A 89 5.07 -7.53 -12.96
C ARG A 89 4.91 -6.58 -11.78
N TYR A 90 5.99 -6.27 -11.09
CA TYR A 90 5.94 -5.50 -9.85
C TYR A 90 6.97 -4.41 -9.85
N VAL A 91 6.69 -3.38 -9.08
CA VAL A 91 7.61 -2.26 -8.84
C VAL A 91 7.69 -2.05 -7.34
N LYS A 92 8.90 -1.96 -6.80
CA LYS A 92 9.06 -1.48 -5.43
C LYS A 92 9.02 0.03 -5.47
N MET A 93 8.05 0.60 -4.74
CA MET A 93 7.81 2.03 -4.67
C MET A 93 8.13 2.52 -3.28
N LYS A 94 8.58 3.77 -3.18
CA LYS A 94 8.86 4.41 -1.90
C LYS A 94 8.23 5.79 -1.89
N LYS A 95 7.48 6.09 -0.81
CA LYS A 95 6.86 7.41 -0.63
C LYS A 95 7.94 8.45 -0.36
N ASP A 96 7.87 9.56 -1.05
CA ASP A 96 8.74 10.72 -0.79
C ASP A 96 8.20 11.42 0.46
N ARG A 97 9.02 11.40 1.53
CA ARG A 97 8.64 11.95 2.84
C ARG A 97 9.70 12.86 3.39
#